data_e0121584a353759907c8efba97f09193
#
_entry.id   e0121584a353759907c8efba97f09193
#
_cell.length_a   1.000
_cell.length_b   1.000
_cell.length_c   1.000
_cell.angle_alpha   90.00
_cell.angle_beta   90.00
_cell.angle_gamma   90.00
#
_symmetry.space_group_name_H-M   'P 1'
#
loop_
_entity.id
_entity.type
_entity.pdbx_description
1 polymer ?
#
loop_
_entity_poly.entity_id
_entity_poly.type
_entity_poly.pdbx_seq_one_letter_code
_entity_poly.pdbx_strand_id
1 'polypeptide(L)'
;FLLTHSSKANCYVEVKSVTLLSEDRPQSGQGYFPDAQTVRGQKHIRELIDMVKQGHRAVLLFAVLHQGITQVSAAVHIDPTYAQLLSEAIEQGVEVLAYKAHISASEVTLIEKVPFID
;
A
#
# COMPACT_ATOMS: atom_id res chain seq x y z
N PHE A 1 -9.64 -4.37 -4.91
CA PHE A 1 -10.03 -4.82 -6.27
C PHE A 1 -9.67 -6.27 -6.46
N LEU A 2 -10.47 -6.95 -7.24
CA LEU A 2 -10.20 -8.31 -7.69
C LEU A 2 -9.87 -8.27 -9.18
N LEU A 3 -8.69 -8.77 -9.55
CA LEU A 3 -8.31 -8.98 -10.93
C LEU A 3 -8.27 -10.48 -11.20
N THR A 4 -9.04 -10.93 -12.18
CA THR A 4 -9.12 -12.33 -12.55
C THR A 4 -8.39 -12.57 -13.87
N HIS A 5 -7.42 -13.47 -13.86
CA HIS A 5 -6.71 -13.91 -15.06
C HIS A 5 -7.36 -15.17 -15.62
N SER A 6 -7.17 -15.41 -16.90
CA SER A 6 -7.61 -16.65 -17.55
C SER A 6 -6.89 -17.89 -17.00
N SER A 7 -5.75 -17.73 -16.38
CA SER A 7 -5.09 -18.79 -15.64
C SER A 7 -5.72 -18.91 -14.24
N LYS A 8 -5.43 -19.79 -13.50
CA LYS A 8 -6.02 -20.46 -12.37
C LYS A 8 -6.16 -19.69 -11.07
N ALA A 9 -5.38 -18.61 -10.87
CA ALA A 9 -5.37 -17.88 -9.62
C ALA A 9 -5.90 -16.46 -9.82
N ASN A 10 -6.63 -15.96 -8.83
CA ASN A 10 -7.04 -14.57 -8.79
C ASN A 10 -5.90 -13.70 -8.29
N CYS A 11 -5.91 -12.45 -8.72
CA CYS A 11 -5.05 -11.42 -8.16
C CYS A 11 -5.92 -10.41 -7.43
N TYR A 12 -5.68 -10.26 -6.13
CA TYR A 12 -6.39 -9.28 -5.29
C TYR A 12 -5.52 -8.05 -5.14
N VAL A 13 -6.05 -6.90 -5.49
CA VAL A 13 -5.36 -5.61 -5.38
C VAL A 13 -6.14 -4.70 -4.47
N GLU A 14 -5.51 -4.25 -3.40
CA GLU A 14 -6.04 -3.21 -2.52
C GLU A 14 -5.28 -1.92 -2.77
N VAL A 15 -5.99 -0.83 -3.03
CA VAL A 15 -5.39 0.48 -3.30
C VAL A 15 -5.58 1.38 -2.09
N LYS A 16 -4.50 1.98 -1.63
CA LYS A 16 -4.51 2.96 -0.54
C LYS A 16 -3.86 4.25 -1.01
N SER A 17 -4.53 5.38 -0.78
CA SER A 17 -3.99 6.70 -1.13
C SER A 17 -2.98 7.17 -0.09
N VAL A 18 -1.85 7.67 -0.54
CA VAL A 18 -0.81 8.24 0.33
C VAL A 18 -0.71 9.73 0.06
N THR A 19 -0.98 10.52 1.10
CA THR A 19 -0.93 11.98 1.02
C THR A 19 -0.09 12.62 2.13
N LEU A 20 0.34 11.81 3.13
CA LEU A 20 1.07 12.33 4.28
C LEU A 20 2.56 12.41 3.99
N LEU A 21 3.05 13.63 3.76
CA LEU A 21 4.49 13.92 3.68
C LEU A 21 5.02 14.13 5.09
N SER A 22 6.24 13.66 5.37
CA SER A 22 6.90 13.88 6.66
C SER A 22 6.92 15.36 7.03
N GLU A 23 6.37 15.70 8.20
CA GLU A 23 6.35 17.08 8.70
C GLU A 23 7.72 17.53 9.18
N ASP A 24 8.51 16.60 9.73
CA ASP A 24 9.83 16.91 10.27
C ASP A 24 10.87 17.16 9.19
N ARG A 25 10.74 16.44 8.07
CA ARG A 25 11.71 16.50 6.96
C ARG A 25 10.99 16.51 5.62
N PRO A 26 10.24 17.57 5.30
CA PRO A 26 9.49 17.60 4.06
C PRO A 26 10.37 17.50 2.80
N GLN A 27 11.62 17.97 2.86
CA GLN A 27 12.54 17.89 1.73
C GLN A 27 13.08 16.48 1.47
N SER A 28 12.90 15.55 2.41
CA SER A 28 13.34 14.16 2.24
C SER A 28 12.49 13.38 1.26
N GLY A 29 11.28 13.84 0.98
CA GLY A 29 10.32 13.12 0.15
C GLY A 29 9.68 11.92 0.85
N GLN A 30 9.82 11.79 2.16
CA GLN A 30 9.27 10.66 2.90
C GLN A 30 7.77 10.78 3.08
N GLY A 31 7.03 9.85 2.51
CA GLY A 31 5.61 9.69 2.71
C GLY A 31 5.30 8.54 3.67
N TYR A 32 4.16 8.62 4.35
CA TYR A 32 3.72 7.63 5.31
C TYR A 32 2.29 7.21 5.08
N PHE A 33 2.00 5.95 5.35
CA PHE A 33 0.64 5.43 5.44
C PHE A 33 0.53 4.52 6.66
N PRO A 34 -0.53 4.56 7.45
CA PRO A 34 -1.68 5.45 7.32
C PRO A 34 -1.43 6.84 7.92
N ASP A 35 -2.35 7.77 7.70
CA ASP A 35 -2.31 9.11 8.29
C ASP A 35 -3.00 9.17 9.67
N ALA A 36 -3.67 8.09 10.05
CA ALA A 36 -4.29 7.89 11.36
C ALA A 36 -4.38 6.39 11.63
N GLN A 37 -4.62 5.99 12.88
CA GLN A 37 -4.87 4.59 13.20
C GLN A 37 -6.06 4.08 12.39
N THR A 38 -5.92 2.87 11.82
CA THR A 38 -6.91 2.32 10.91
C THR A 38 -7.17 0.83 11.16
N VAL A 39 -8.18 0.53 11.95
CA VAL A 39 -8.62 -0.85 12.19
C VAL A 39 -9.06 -1.50 10.86
N ARG A 40 -9.72 -0.72 10.01
CA ARG A 40 -10.14 -1.18 8.67
C ARG A 40 -8.95 -1.53 7.79
N GLY A 41 -7.91 -0.70 7.79
CA GLY A 41 -6.69 -0.97 7.03
C GLY A 41 -5.98 -2.21 7.54
N GLN A 42 -5.94 -2.41 8.85
CA GLN A 42 -5.38 -3.62 9.46
C GLN A 42 -6.14 -4.86 9.00
N LYS A 43 -7.46 -4.81 8.98
CA LYS A 43 -8.31 -5.90 8.48
C LYS A 43 -8.01 -6.22 7.03
N HIS A 44 -7.85 -5.21 6.18
CA HIS A 44 -7.54 -5.40 4.76
C HIS A 44 -6.19 -6.11 4.57
N ILE A 45 -5.19 -5.79 5.38
CA ILE A 45 -3.90 -6.50 5.32
C ILE A 45 -4.08 -7.97 5.68
N ARG A 46 -4.83 -8.27 6.73
CA ARG A 46 -5.09 -9.67 7.13
C ARG A 46 -5.80 -10.44 6.01
N GLU A 47 -6.74 -9.80 5.33
CA GLU A 47 -7.43 -10.40 4.18
C GLU A 47 -6.46 -10.70 3.03
N LEU A 48 -5.52 -9.80 2.74
CA LEU A 48 -4.50 -10.03 1.71
C LEU A 48 -3.59 -11.20 2.07
N ILE A 49 -3.19 -11.31 3.33
CA ILE A 49 -2.41 -12.45 3.82
C ILE A 49 -3.18 -13.76 3.61
N ASP A 50 -4.47 -13.77 3.94
CA ASP A 50 -5.32 -14.95 3.76
C ASP A 50 -5.42 -15.34 2.28
N MET A 51 -5.50 -14.37 1.37
CA MET A 51 -5.53 -14.65 -0.06
C MET A 51 -4.25 -15.34 -0.53
N VAL A 52 -3.09 -14.88 -0.06
CA VAL A 52 -1.81 -15.53 -0.38
C VAL A 52 -1.78 -16.96 0.16
N LYS A 53 -2.25 -17.17 1.37
CA LYS A 53 -2.32 -18.52 1.97
C LYS A 53 -3.23 -19.47 1.18
N GLN A 54 -4.22 -18.94 0.50
CA GLN A 54 -5.12 -19.71 -0.36
C GLN A 54 -4.57 -19.93 -1.77
N GLY A 55 -3.36 -19.49 -2.06
CA GLY A 55 -2.72 -19.67 -3.36
C GLY A 55 -2.98 -18.57 -4.37
N HIS A 56 -3.58 -17.45 -3.95
CA HIS A 56 -3.82 -16.30 -4.82
C HIS A 56 -2.67 -15.30 -4.75
N ARG A 57 -2.58 -14.46 -5.75
CA ARG A 57 -1.70 -13.29 -5.74
C ARG A 57 -2.41 -12.16 -5.00
N ALA A 58 -1.70 -11.47 -4.14
CA ALA A 58 -2.23 -10.30 -3.43
C ALA A 58 -1.25 -9.13 -3.51
N VAL A 59 -1.77 -7.96 -3.84
CA VAL A 59 -0.99 -6.73 -4.02
C VAL A 59 -1.60 -5.61 -3.19
N LEU A 60 -0.78 -4.96 -2.40
CA LEU A 60 -1.13 -3.69 -1.75
C LEU A 60 -0.45 -2.57 -2.54
N LEU A 61 -1.26 -1.73 -3.17
CA LEU A 61 -0.79 -0.63 -3.99
C LEU A 61 -1.00 0.70 -3.27
N PHE A 62 0.09 1.37 -2.95
CA PHE A 62 0.05 2.73 -2.45
C PHE A 62 0.06 3.71 -3.62
N ALA A 63 -1.05 4.43 -3.79
CA ALA A 63 -1.20 5.46 -4.80
C ALA A 63 -0.79 6.81 -4.17
N VAL A 64 0.37 7.30 -4.54
CA VAL A 64 0.97 8.51 -3.98
C VAL A 64 0.40 9.73 -4.72
N LEU A 65 -0.37 10.54 -4.00
CA LEU A 65 -1.08 11.69 -4.57
C LEU A 65 -0.38 13.02 -4.29
N HIS A 66 0.66 13.02 -3.46
CA HIS A 66 1.43 14.21 -3.11
C HIS A 66 2.71 14.27 -3.93
N GLN A 67 2.91 15.34 -4.68
CA GLN A 67 4.06 15.48 -5.59
C GLN A 67 5.42 15.46 -4.87
N GLY A 68 5.45 15.90 -3.62
CA GLY A 68 6.69 15.94 -2.82
C GLY A 68 7.12 14.58 -2.29
N ILE A 69 6.28 13.55 -2.37
CA ILE A 69 6.60 12.22 -1.87
C ILE A 69 7.36 11.44 -2.94
N THR A 70 8.55 10.97 -2.60
CA THR A 70 9.41 10.18 -3.49
C THR A 70 9.71 8.79 -2.95
N GLN A 71 9.27 8.49 -1.75
CA GLN A 71 9.33 7.15 -1.15
C GLN A 71 8.25 7.03 -0.08
N VAL A 72 7.84 5.79 0.20
CA VAL A 72 6.74 5.50 1.13
C VAL A 72 7.20 4.50 2.18
N SER A 73 6.78 4.70 3.41
CA SER A 73 6.96 3.73 4.50
C SER A 73 5.69 3.62 5.33
N ALA A 74 5.57 2.52 6.07
CA ALA A 74 4.52 2.40 7.07
C ALA A 74 4.72 3.42 8.18
N ALA A 75 3.63 4.04 8.63
CA ALA A 75 3.66 5.05 9.67
C ALA A 75 3.69 4.39 11.07
N VAL A 76 4.84 3.87 11.46
CA VAL A 76 5.03 3.18 12.74
C VAL A 76 4.63 4.07 13.93
N HIS A 77 4.92 5.35 13.81
CA HIS A 77 4.63 6.35 14.85
C HIS A 77 3.14 6.67 14.97
N ILE A 78 2.33 6.33 13.98
CA ILE A 78 0.88 6.60 13.95
C ILE A 78 0.09 5.32 14.24
N ASP A 79 0.43 4.24 13.55
CA ASP A 79 -0.24 2.95 13.69
C ASP A 79 0.80 1.81 13.69
N PRO A 80 1.38 1.52 14.85
CA PRO A 80 2.40 0.46 14.93
C PRO A 80 1.85 -0.92 14.59
N THR A 81 0.57 -1.17 14.87
CA THR A 81 -0.07 -2.45 14.51
C THR A 81 -0.15 -2.61 13.01
N TYR A 82 -0.53 -1.57 12.28
CA TYR A 82 -0.54 -1.59 10.82
C TYR A 82 0.85 -1.87 10.27
N ALA A 83 1.87 -1.18 10.78
CA ALA A 83 3.25 -1.36 10.34
C ALA A 83 3.72 -2.80 10.55
N GLN A 84 3.42 -3.40 11.69
CA GLN A 84 3.78 -4.78 11.98
C GLN A 84 3.07 -5.76 11.04
N LEU A 85 1.77 -5.57 10.83
CA LEU A 85 1.00 -6.40 9.91
C LEU A 85 1.52 -6.30 8.48
N LEU A 86 1.94 -5.12 8.07
CA LEU A 86 2.49 -4.91 6.73
C LEU A 86 3.81 -5.66 6.56
N SER A 87 4.69 -5.62 7.54
CA SER A 87 5.92 -6.41 7.52
C SER A 87 5.63 -7.91 7.44
N GLU A 88 4.67 -8.39 8.23
CA GLU A 88 4.24 -9.80 8.17
C GLU A 88 3.69 -10.14 6.78
N ALA A 89 2.89 -9.26 6.20
CA ALA A 89 2.30 -9.48 4.88
C ALA A 89 3.39 -9.65 3.81
N ILE A 90 4.42 -8.82 3.85
CA ILE A 90 5.54 -8.91 2.92
C ILE A 90 6.25 -10.26 3.09
N GLU A 91 6.49 -10.70 4.32
CA GLU A 91 7.10 -12.00 4.59
C GLU A 91 6.26 -13.15 4.07
N GLN A 92 4.94 -13.03 4.13
CA GLN A 92 3.99 -14.05 3.67
C GLN A 92 3.80 -14.07 2.15
N GLY A 93 4.34 -13.08 1.44
CA GLY A 93 4.27 -13.05 -0.01
C GLY A 93 3.31 -12.02 -0.60
N VAL A 94 2.72 -11.15 0.22
CA VAL A 94 1.95 -10.01 -0.30
C VAL A 94 2.92 -9.04 -0.96
N GLU A 95 2.61 -8.65 -2.21
CA GLU A 95 3.41 -7.67 -2.93
C GLU A 95 3.01 -6.26 -2.50
N VAL A 96 3.98 -5.43 -2.16
CA VAL A 96 3.73 -4.03 -1.81
C VAL A 96 4.40 -3.14 -2.83
N LEU A 97 3.59 -2.31 -3.48
CA LEU A 97 4.03 -1.40 -4.54
C LEU A 97 3.60 0.02 -4.20
N ALA A 98 4.40 0.98 -4.58
CA ALA A 98 4.05 2.39 -4.46
C ALA A 98 4.30 3.09 -5.80
N TYR A 99 3.33 3.88 -6.25
CA TYR A 99 3.41 4.64 -7.48
C TYR A 99 2.87 6.03 -7.26
N LYS A 100 3.53 7.03 -7.82
CA LYS A 100 2.86 8.32 -8.01
C LYS A 100 1.67 8.09 -8.93
N ALA A 101 0.54 8.67 -8.58
CA ALA A 101 -0.70 8.38 -9.26
C ALA A 101 -1.58 9.62 -9.39
N HIS A 102 -2.47 9.56 -10.37
CA HIS A 102 -3.58 10.47 -10.52
C HIS A 102 -4.87 9.68 -10.38
N ILE A 103 -5.77 10.14 -9.52
CA ILE A 103 -7.05 9.48 -9.29
C ILE A 103 -8.16 10.39 -9.83
N SER A 104 -8.98 9.82 -10.72
CA SER A 104 -10.22 10.43 -11.19
C SER A 104 -11.41 9.66 -10.63
N ALA A 105 -12.62 10.12 -10.94
CA ALA A 105 -13.85 9.47 -10.47
C ALA A 105 -13.97 8.02 -10.94
N SER A 106 -13.36 7.65 -12.06
CA SER A 106 -13.51 6.35 -12.70
C SER A 106 -12.25 5.52 -12.79
N GLU A 107 -11.06 6.10 -12.53
CA GLU A 107 -9.82 5.36 -12.72
C GLU A 107 -8.66 5.89 -11.89
N VAL A 108 -7.66 5.01 -11.70
CA VAL A 108 -6.35 5.34 -11.13
C VAL A 108 -5.33 5.22 -12.25
N THR A 109 -4.63 6.32 -12.53
CA THR A 109 -3.55 6.35 -13.52
C THR A 109 -2.22 6.35 -12.80
N LEU A 110 -1.43 5.29 -12.99
CA LEU A 110 -0.09 5.18 -12.41
C LEU A 110 0.90 5.95 -13.28
N ILE A 111 1.71 6.80 -12.66
CA ILE A 111 2.63 7.70 -13.36
C ILE A 111 4.07 7.19 -13.25
N GLU A 112 4.55 6.95 -12.02
CA GLU A 112 5.93 6.63 -11.77
C GLU A 112 6.03 5.76 -10.51
N LYS A 113 6.82 4.69 -10.60
CA LYS A 113 7.07 3.84 -9.44
C LYS A 113 7.98 4.58 -8.45
N VAL A 114 7.65 4.50 -7.17
CA VAL A 114 8.50 4.99 -6.09
C VAL A 114 8.80 3.84 -5.12
N PRO A 115 9.94 3.86 -4.40
CA PRO A 115 10.25 2.78 -3.49
C PRO A 115 9.33 2.78 -2.27
N PHE A 116 8.95 1.58 -1.85
CA PHE A 116 8.38 1.34 -0.53
C PHE A 116 9.52 0.84 0.36
N ILE A 117 9.74 1.51 1.48
CA ILE A 117 10.80 1.19 2.43
C ILE A 117 10.16 0.55 3.66
N ASP A 118 10.39 -0.73 3.84
CA ASP A 118 9.85 -1.46 4.99
C ASP A 118 10.63 -1.14 6.28
#